data_a18983ccbd10d2ba084329d7460aa789
#
_entry.id   a18983ccbd10d2ba084329d7460aa789
#
_cell.length_a   1.000
_cell.length_b   1.000
_cell.length_c   1.000
_cell.angle_alpha   90.00
_cell.angle_beta   90.00
_cell.angle_gamma   90.00
#
_symmetry.space_group_name_H-M   'P 1'
#
loop_
_entity.id
_entity.type
_entity.pdbx_description
1 polymer ?
#
loop_
_entity_poly.entity_id
_entity_poly.type
_entity_poly.pdbx_seq_one_letter_code
_entity_poly.pdbx_strand_id
1 'polypeptide(L)'
;DADEWINIGKQVVDEGVLFILLTGGEPLLHPEFMKIYDELRRLGLVVNINTNATLIDEKMADFFLKNKPRRINISLYGASNETYSKLCNNPKGFTQVENAIKLLKERDIHMKLNFCITPYNIMDVEKMVEFAEKYEIPVAPTTYMYPPNRKDNVVNYDEHRLSPKQAAQAKMNLDLIEKGDDFVDYAKDILN
;
A
#
# COMPACT_ATOMS: atom_id res chain seq x y z
N ASP A 1 19.04 -2.76 14.52
CA ASP A 1 19.96 -1.98 13.65
C ASP A 1 20.08 -2.61 12.25
N ALA A 2 20.84 -1.99 11.36
CA ALA A 2 20.97 -2.47 9.99
C ALA A 2 21.68 -3.83 9.92
N ASP A 3 22.66 -4.07 10.76
CA ASP A 3 23.48 -5.29 10.70
C ASP A 3 22.66 -6.53 11.13
N GLU A 4 21.71 -6.36 12.05
CA GLU A 4 20.74 -7.41 12.41
C GLU A 4 19.84 -7.76 11.22
N TRP A 5 19.28 -6.76 10.52
CA TRP A 5 18.44 -6.97 9.34
C TRP A 5 19.20 -7.62 8.19
N ILE A 6 20.47 -7.23 7.98
CA ILE A 6 21.34 -7.83 6.97
C ILE A 6 21.66 -9.27 7.33
N ASN A 7 21.89 -9.57 8.62
CA ASN A 7 22.12 -10.94 9.08
C ASN A 7 20.87 -11.83 8.89
N ILE A 8 19.68 -11.32 9.17
CA ILE A 8 18.42 -12.00 8.83
C ILE A 8 18.34 -12.25 7.32
N GLY A 9 18.70 -11.25 6.51
CA GLY A 9 18.75 -11.37 5.05
C GLY A 9 19.65 -12.51 4.57
N LYS A 10 20.83 -12.68 5.17
CA LYS A 10 21.74 -13.81 4.87
C LYS A 10 21.11 -15.16 5.21
N GLN A 11 20.52 -15.26 6.41
CA GLN A 11 19.89 -16.52 6.85
C GLN A 11 18.73 -16.92 5.92
N VAL A 12 17.87 -16.00 5.50
CA VAL A 12 16.76 -16.34 4.60
C VAL A 12 17.24 -16.71 3.19
N VAL A 13 18.36 -16.15 2.73
CA VAL A 13 18.98 -16.54 1.46
C VAL A 13 19.54 -17.98 1.56
N ASP A 14 20.20 -18.30 2.66
CA ASP A 14 20.74 -19.65 2.90
C ASP A 14 19.61 -20.73 2.92
N GLU A 15 18.40 -20.32 3.32
CA GLU A 15 17.19 -21.16 3.28
C GLU A 15 16.47 -21.14 1.90
N GLY A 16 17.05 -20.50 0.89
CA GLY A 16 16.52 -20.48 -0.49
C GLY A 16 15.42 -19.46 -0.76
N VAL A 17 15.22 -18.47 0.12
CA VAL A 17 14.25 -17.39 -0.10
C VAL A 17 14.75 -16.47 -1.21
N LEU A 18 13.88 -16.18 -2.20
CA LEU A 18 14.17 -15.27 -3.31
C LEU A 18 13.46 -13.92 -3.18
N PHE A 19 12.26 -13.91 -2.57
CA PHE A 19 11.41 -12.73 -2.52
C PHE A 19 11.19 -12.30 -1.09
N ILE A 20 11.38 -11.02 -0.83
CA ILE A 20 11.07 -10.43 0.47
C ILE A 20 10.19 -9.18 0.32
N LEU A 21 9.46 -8.89 1.37
CA LEU A 21 8.64 -7.70 1.51
C LEU A 21 9.14 -6.90 2.72
N LEU A 22 9.65 -5.71 2.47
CA LEU A 22 9.95 -4.75 3.53
C LEU A 22 8.66 -4.04 3.93
N THR A 23 8.29 -4.20 5.16
CA THR A 23 7.07 -3.64 5.76
C THR A 23 7.30 -3.37 7.24
N GLY A 24 6.26 -2.98 7.96
CA GLY A 24 6.32 -2.72 9.40
C GLY A 24 5.26 -1.69 9.76
N GLY A 25 5.54 -0.74 10.65
CA GLY A 25 4.78 0.49 10.71
C GLY A 25 4.98 1.29 9.42
N GLU A 26 6.14 1.93 9.30
CA GLU A 26 6.62 2.53 8.06
C GLU A 26 8.11 2.22 7.89
N PRO A 27 8.51 1.41 6.89
CA PRO A 27 9.90 0.98 6.74
C PRO A 27 10.85 2.14 6.43
N LEU A 28 10.37 3.18 5.74
CA LEU A 28 11.19 4.33 5.38
C LEU A 28 11.56 5.23 6.58
N LEU A 29 10.93 5.00 7.74
CA LEU A 29 11.35 5.64 9.00
C LEU A 29 12.64 5.07 9.58
N HIS A 30 13.06 3.86 9.13
CA HIS A 30 14.30 3.29 9.65
C HIS A 30 15.49 4.12 9.18
N PRO A 31 16.34 4.65 10.09
CA PRO A 31 17.40 5.60 9.74
C PRO A 31 18.44 5.02 8.76
N GLU A 32 18.62 3.71 8.78
CA GLU A 32 19.54 2.99 7.90
C GLU A 32 18.80 2.21 6.77
N PHE A 33 17.57 2.60 6.42
CA PHE A 33 16.76 1.90 5.42
C PHE A 33 17.53 1.66 4.10
N MET A 34 18.20 2.69 3.59
CA MET A 34 18.95 2.59 2.33
C MET A 34 20.06 1.55 2.40
N LYS A 35 20.79 1.47 3.53
CA LYS A 35 21.83 0.46 3.76
C LYS A 35 21.24 -0.94 3.78
N ILE A 36 20.18 -1.14 4.55
CA ILE A 36 19.46 -2.42 4.65
C ILE A 36 19.01 -2.87 3.26
N TYR A 37 18.32 -2.00 2.55
CA TYR A 37 17.79 -2.28 1.21
C TYR A 37 18.89 -2.68 0.23
N ASP A 38 19.99 -1.92 0.14
CA ASP A 38 21.09 -2.20 -0.77
C ASP A 38 21.77 -3.54 -0.47
N GLU A 39 22.02 -3.83 0.80
CA GLU A 39 22.64 -5.11 1.20
C GLU A 39 21.70 -6.30 0.92
N LEU A 40 20.41 -6.20 1.19
CA LEU A 40 19.46 -7.25 0.85
C LEU A 40 19.41 -7.50 -0.67
N ARG A 41 19.49 -6.44 -1.47
CA ARG A 41 19.58 -6.55 -2.94
C ARG A 41 20.90 -7.19 -3.38
N ARG A 42 22.04 -6.87 -2.74
CA ARG A 42 23.36 -7.50 -3.02
C ARG A 42 23.38 -8.99 -2.69
N LEU A 43 22.59 -9.42 -1.71
CA LEU A 43 22.39 -10.84 -1.39
C LEU A 43 21.57 -11.59 -2.46
N GLY A 44 21.07 -10.90 -3.50
CA GLY A 44 20.27 -11.48 -4.58
C GLY A 44 18.76 -11.51 -4.31
N LEU A 45 18.30 -10.93 -3.21
CA LEU A 45 16.88 -10.88 -2.88
C LEU A 45 16.10 -9.92 -3.80
N VAL A 46 14.94 -10.37 -4.24
CA VAL A 46 13.95 -9.57 -4.96
C VAL A 46 13.06 -8.86 -3.95
N VAL A 47 13.22 -7.54 -3.85
CA VAL A 47 12.59 -6.74 -2.79
C VAL A 47 11.33 -6.06 -3.27
N ASN A 48 10.22 -6.25 -2.54
CA ASN A 48 9.04 -5.40 -2.56
C ASN A 48 9.03 -4.52 -1.30
N ILE A 49 8.34 -3.39 -1.37
CA ILE A 49 8.22 -2.44 -0.27
C ILE A 49 6.75 -2.10 -0.06
N ASN A 50 6.26 -2.19 1.17
CA ASN A 50 4.99 -1.60 1.58
C ASN A 50 5.28 -0.31 2.34
N THR A 51 4.72 0.80 1.88
CA THR A 51 4.95 2.12 2.49
C THR A 51 3.69 2.99 2.40
N ASN A 52 3.55 3.94 3.31
CA ASN A 52 2.58 5.02 3.17
C ASN A 52 3.05 6.12 2.21
N ALA A 53 4.28 6.02 1.69
CA ALA A 53 4.94 6.89 0.72
C ALA A 53 5.13 8.37 1.14
N THR A 54 4.74 8.77 2.35
CA THR A 54 4.81 10.18 2.79
C THR A 54 6.25 10.69 2.95
N LEU A 55 7.22 9.78 3.01
CA LEU A 55 8.66 10.07 3.17
C LEU A 55 9.45 9.94 1.87
N ILE A 56 8.79 9.68 0.74
CA ILE A 56 9.47 9.60 -0.54
C ILE A 56 9.64 11.01 -1.10
N ASP A 57 10.84 11.49 -1.00
CA ASP A 57 11.34 12.73 -1.61
C ASP A 57 12.22 12.43 -2.85
N GLU A 58 12.77 13.48 -3.47
CA GLU A 58 13.70 13.35 -4.60
C GLU A 58 14.86 12.42 -4.28
N LYS A 59 15.46 12.54 -3.10
CA LYS A 59 16.61 11.73 -2.69
C LYS A 59 16.25 10.25 -2.61
N MET A 60 15.10 9.92 -2.04
CA MET A 60 14.61 8.54 -1.94
C MET A 60 14.22 7.99 -3.31
N ALA A 61 13.58 8.80 -4.15
CA ALA A 61 13.22 8.41 -5.50
C ALA A 61 14.47 8.17 -6.38
N ASP A 62 15.48 8.99 -6.27
CA ASP A 62 16.78 8.80 -6.94
C ASP A 62 17.53 7.57 -6.45
N PHE A 63 17.43 7.26 -5.16
CA PHE A 63 17.96 6.03 -4.60
C PHE A 63 17.28 4.80 -5.23
N PHE A 64 15.96 4.80 -5.34
CA PHE A 64 15.23 3.72 -6.01
C PHE A 64 15.50 3.66 -7.52
N LEU A 65 15.77 4.77 -8.19
CA LEU A 65 16.16 4.76 -9.60
C LEU A 65 17.46 3.96 -9.83
N LYS A 66 18.43 4.08 -8.92
CA LYS A 66 19.71 3.35 -9.01
C LYS A 66 19.57 1.86 -8.75
N ASN A 67 18.68 1.51 -7.83
CA ASN A 67 18.42 0.13 -7.39
C ASN A 67 16.92 -0.13 -7.35
N LYS A 68 16.28 -0.27 -8.53
CA LYS A 68 14.81 -0.40 -8.61
C LYS A 68 14.30 -1.57 -7.77
N PRO A 69 13.34 -1.35 -6.84
CA PRO A 69 12.60 -2.43 -6.22
C PRO A 69 11.78 -3.15 -7.29
N ARG A 70 11.41 -4.39 -7.03
CA ARG A 70 10.47 -5.08 -7.91
C ARG A 70 9.14 -4.34 -7.98
N ARG A 71 8.68 -3.84 -6.84
CA ARG A 71 7.46 -3.04 -6.75
C ARG A 71 7.38 -2.30 -5.41
N ILE A 72 6.85 -1.10 -5.44
CA ILE A 72 6.44 -0.35 -4.25
C ILE A 72 4.92 -0.42 -4.15
N ASN A 73 4.42 -1.01 -3.07
CA ASN A 73 3.01 -1.01 -2.73
C ASN A 73 2.74 0.21 -1.83
N ILE A 74 1.97 1.15 -2.33
CA ILE A 74 1.65 2.39 -1.63
C ILE A 74 0.28 2.25 -0.98
N SER A 75 0.19 2.49 0.31
CA SER A 75 -1.10 2.57 1.00
C SER A 75 -1.75 3.91 0.72
N LEU A 76 -2.87 3.89 -0.01
CA LEU A 76 -3.68 5.08 -0.26
C LEU A 76 -4.88 5.07 0.70
N TYR A 77 -4.95 6.07 1.57
CA TYR A 77 -5.94 6.14 2.65
C TYR A 77 -7.11 7.08 2.34
N GLY A 78 -7.11 7.75 1.20
CA GLY A 78 -8.16 8.66 0.75
C GLY A 78 -7.71 9.47 -0.47
N ALA A 79 -8.60 10.30 -0.99
CA ALA A 79 -8.35 11.15 -2.15
C ALA A 79 -8.28 12.65 -1.80
N SER A 80 -8.08 12.97 -0.51
CA SER A 80 -7.97 14.34 -0.05
C SER A 80 -7.14 14.48 1.23
N ASN A 81 -6.58 15.66 1.44
CA ASN A 81 -5.90 15.98 2.69
C ASN A 81 -6.86 15.98 3.90
N GLU A 82 -8.14 16.24 3.68
CA GLU A 82 -9.16 16.17 4.74
C GLU A 82 -9.33 14.73 5.24
N THR A 83 -9.45 13.77 4.33
CA THR A 83 -9.55 12.34 4.68
C THR A 83 -8.29 11.85 5.37
N TYR A 84 -7.11 12.25 4.87
CA TYR A 84 -5.84 11.93 5.50
C TYR A 84 -5.68 12.56 6.91
N SER A 85 -6.20 13.77 7.10
CA SER A 85 -6.22 14.40 8.43
C SER A 85 -7.07 13.60 9.41
N LYS A 86 -8.25 13.13 8.98
CA LYS A 86 -9.17 12.36 9.84
C LYS A 86 -8.67 10.95 10.13
N LEU A 87 -8.17 10.24 9.10
CA LEU A 87 -7.81 8.83 9.21
C LEU A 87 -6.38 8.61 9.71
N CYS A 88 -5.45 9.45 9.28
CA CYS A 88 -4.02 9.27 9.54
C CYS A 88 -3.41 10.36 10.42
N ASN A 89 -4.21 11.33 10.88
CA ASN A 89 -3.73 12.53 11.59
C ASN A 89 -2.63 13.29 10.81
N ASN A 90 -2.71 13.26 9.47
CA ASN A 90 -1.74 13.92 8.58
C ASN A 90 -2.46 14.86 7.59
N PRO A 91 -2.56 16.15 7.89
CA PRO A 91 -3.29 17.12 7.06
C PRO A 91 -2.64 17.42 5.70
N LYS A 92 -1.46 16.86 5.42
CA LYS A 92 -0.76 16.98 4.13
C LYS A 92 -0.54 15.63 3.45
N GLY A 93 -1.07 14.56 4.02
CA GLY A 93 -0.74 13.20 3.62
C GLY A 93 -1.07 12.89 2.18
N PHE A 94 -2.24 13.29 1.67
CA PHE A 94 -2.59 13.07 0.28
C PHE A 94 -1.64 13.80 -0.68
N THR A 95 -1.32 15.07 -0.42
CA THR A 95 -0.36 15.84 -1.23
C THR A 95 1.03 15.19 -1.22
N GLN A 96 1.48 14.68 -0.06
CA GLN A 96 2.77 13.99 0.03
C GLN A 96 2.78 12.72 -0.82
N VAL A 97 1.71 11.90 -0.73
CA VAL A 97 1.58 10.66 -1.52
C VAL A 97 1.50 10.96 -3.02
N GLU A 98 0.72 11.97 -3.43
CA GLU A 98 0.65 12.34 -4.84
C GLU A 98 2.01 12.80 -5.38
N ASN A 99 2.76 13.58 -4.62
CA ASN A 99 4.11 13.99 -5.00
C ASN A 99 5.07 12.78 -5.10
N ALA A 100 5.03 11.88 -4.13
CA ALA A 100 5.81 10.64 -4.16
C ALA A 100 5.50 9.80 -5.42
N ILE A 101 4.23 9.66 -5.78
CA ILE A 101 3.79 8.94 -6.99
C ILE A 101 4.36 9.60 -8.26
N LYS A 102 4.32 10.94 -8.36
CA LYS A 102 4.91 11.68 -9.50
C LYS A 102 6.40 11.39 -9.62
N LEU A 103 7.14 11.52 -8.51
CA LEU A 103 8.59 11.25 -8.48
C LEU A 103 8.96 9.82 -8.89
N LEU A 104 8.18 8.85 -8.42
CA LEU A 104 8.38 7.44 -8.75
C LEU A 104 8.00 7.13 -10.21
N LYS A 105 6.91 7.74 -10.72
CA LYS A 105 6.47 7.59 -12.12
C LYS A 105 7.52 8.15 -13.09
N GLU A 106 8.07 9.35 -12.82
CA GLU A 106 9.14 9.98 -13.60
C GLU A 106 10.40 9.11 -13.70
N ARG A 107 10.62 8.23 -12.71
CA ARG A 107 11.76 7.32 -12.65
C ARG A 107 11.43 5.89 -13.10
N ASP A 108 10.25 5.69 -13.65
CA ASP A 108 9.78 4.39 -14.11
C ASP A 108 9.92 3.31 -13.01
N ILE A 109 9.45 3.62 -11.81
CA ILE A 109 9.38 2.69 -10.68
C ILE A 109 8.01 2.03 -10.66
N HIS A 110 7.99 0.70 -10.65
CA HIS A 110 6.74 -0.05 -10.57
C HIS A 110 6.03 0.16 -9.25
N MET A 111 4.77 0.56 -9.33
CA MET A 111 3.92 0.85 -8.18
C MET A 111 2.64 0.01 -8.20
N LYS A 112 2.02 -0.13 -7.04
CA LYS A 112 0.66 -0.62 -6.85
C LYS A 112 0.03 0.15 -5.70
N LEU A 113 -1.23 0.59 -5.86
CA LEU A 113 -1.97 1.22 -4.77
C LEU A 113 -2.79 0.19 -4.01
N ASN A 114 -2.60 0.14 -2.71
CA ASN A 114 -3.40 -0.65 -1.79
C ASN A 114 -4.44 0.26 -1.14
N PHE A 115 -5.73 -0.02 -1.36
CA PHE A 115 -6.82 0.67 -0.70
C PHE A 115 -7.29 -0.13 0.49
N CYS A 116 -7.21 0.44 1.69
CA CYS A 116 -7.87 -0.10 2.88
C CYS A 116 -9.13 0.71 3.14
N ILE A 117 -10.29 0.15 2.77
CA ILE A 117 -11.57 0.85 2.86
C ILE A 117 -12.11 0.73 4.28
N THR A 118 -12.40 1.88 4.86
CA THR A 118 -12.89 2.07 6.23
C THR A 118 -14.11 2.97 6.22
N PRO A 119 -14.84 3.12 7.33
CA PRO A 119 -15.93 4.10 7.43
C PRO A 119 -15.48 5.56 7.15
N TYR A 120 -14.20 5.86 7.30
CA TYR A 120 -13.67 7.22 7.16
C TYR A 120 -13.33 7.63 5.73
N ASN A 121 -13.12 6.64 4.84
CA ASN A 121 -12.72 6.91 3.45
C ASN A 121 -13.61 6.24 2.40
N ILE A 122 -14.67 5.56 2.80
CA ILE A 122 -15.60 4.89 1.87
C ILE A 122 -16.20 5.86 0.84
N MET A 123 -16.38 7.13 1.21
CA MET A 123 -16.89 8.19 0.32
C MET A 123 -15.84 8.68 -0.69
N ASP A 124 -14.59 8.34 -0.49
CA ASP A 124 -13.48 8.73 -1.39
C ASP A 124 -13.19 7.65 -2.45
N VAL A 125 -13.83 6.48 -2.38
CA VAL A 125 -13.47 5.29 -3.19
C VAL A 125 -13.43 5.59 -4.69
N GLU A 126 -14.46 6.26 -5.24
CA GLU A 126 -14.51 6.61 -6.66
C GLU A 126 -13.32 7.51 -7.04
N LYS A 127 -13.06 8.55 -6.24
CA LYS A 127 -11.93 9.47 -6.45
C LYS A 127 -10.57 8.77 -6.30
N MET A 128 -10.47 7.76 -5.43
CA MET A 128 -9.25 6.96 -5.29
C MET A 128 -9.00 6.10 -6.53
N VAL A 129 -10.07 5.56 -7.15
CA VAL A 129 -9.98 4.83 -8.42
C VAL A 129 -9.61 5.78 -9.56
N GLU A 130 -10.30 6.91 -9.71
CA GLU A 130 -9.96 7.96 -10.70
C GLU A 130 -8.50 8.43 -10.57
N PHE A 131 -8.02 8.57 -9.33
CA PHE A 131 -6.63 8.91 -9.05
C PHE A 131 -5.66 7.83 -9.53
N ALA A 132 -5.97 6.56 -9.29
CA ALA A 132 -5.16 5.43 -9.76
C ALA A 132 -5.13 5.36 -11.29
N GLU A 133 -6.27 5.54 -11.94
CA GLU A 133 -6.41 5.58 -13.40
C GLU A 133 -5.61 6.73 -14.01
N LYS A 134 -5.70 7.94 -13.43
CA LYS A 134 -4.94 9.13 -13.87
C LYS A 134 -3.44 8.83 -13.95
N TYR A 135 -2.92 8.04 -13.04
CA TYR A 135 -1.50 7.66 -12.99
C TYR A 135 -1.20 6.29 -13.60
N GLU A 136 -2.22 5.59 -14.12
CA GLU A 136 -2.11 4.24 -14.68
C GLU A 136 -1.46 3.25 -13.71
N ILE A 137 -1.87 3.30 -12.45
CA ILE A 137 -1.32 2.45 -11.38
C ILE A 137 -2.34 1.37 -11.02
N PRO A 138 -1.97 0.08 -11.04
CA PRO A 138 -2.88 -0.99 -10.63
C PRO A 138 -3.26 -0.86 -9.15
N VAL A 139 -4.50 -1.23 -8.82
CA VAL A 139 -5.05 -1.16 -7.48
C VAL A 139 -5.23 -2.53 -6.84
N ALA A 140 -5.24 -2.55 -5.51
CA ALA A 140 -5.64 -3.71 -4.71
C ALA A 140 -6.54 -3.22 -3.55
N PRO A 141 -7.85 -3.15 -3.77
CA PRO A 141 -8.76 -2.74 -2.73
C PRO A 141 -8.99 -3.87 -1.71
N THR A 142 -9.03 -3.49 -0.43
CA THR A 142 -9.40 -4.36 0.69
C THR A 142 -10.54 -3.70 1.45
N THR A 143 -11.69 -4.35 1.47
CA THR A 143 -12.91 -3.85 2.15
C THR A 143 -13.13 -4.48 3.51
N TYR A 144 -12.35 -5.49 3.86
CA TYR A 144 -12.44 -6.18 5.14
C TYR A 144 -11.15 -6.07 5.93
N MET A 145 -11.25 -5.51 7.13
CA MET A 145 -10.15 -5.49 8.11
C MET A 145 -10.33 -6.64 9.10
N TYR A 146 -9.29 -7.48 9.21
CA TYR A 146 -9.27 -8.54 10.21
C TYR A 146 -9.18 -7.97 11.62
N PRO A 147 -9.78 -8.65 12.62
CA PRO A 147 -9.59 -8.26 14.01
C PRO A 147 -8.11 -8.27 14.41
N PRO A 148 -7.68 -7.38 15.31
CA PRO A 148 -6.31 -7.39 15.79
C PRO A 148 -6.03 -8.70 16.55
N ASN A 149 -4.85 -9.27 16.32
CA ASN A 149 -4.42 -10.49 17.02
C ASN A 149 -4.20 -10.25 18.53
N ARG A 150 -3.86 -9.02 18.90
CA ARG A 150 -3.67 -8.58 20.30
C ARG A 150 -4.89 -7.76 20.71
N LYS A 151 -5.71 -8.32 21.60
CA LYS A 151 -6.96 -7.70 22.06
C LYS A 151 -6.76 -6.61 23.11
N ASP A 152 -5.58 -6.50 23.69
CA ASP A 152 -5.39 -5.85 24.97
C ASP A 152 -5.39 -4.32 24.93
N ASN A 153 -5.35 -3.69 23.75
CA ASN A 153 -5.22 -2.22 23.64
C ASN A 153 -6.00 -1.56 22.51
N VAL A 154 -6.95 -2.24 21.89
CA VAL A 154 -7.73 -1.63 20.80
C VAL A 154 -9.13 -1.29 21.30
N VAL A 155 -9.29 -0.06 21.73
CA VAL A 155 -10.60 0.51 22.11
C VAL A 155 -11.37 0.77 20.81
N ASN A 156 -12.66 0.33 20.77
CA ASN A 156 -13.59 0.60 19.67
C ASN A 156 -13.15 0.09 18.29
N TYR A 157 -12.46 -1.05 18.23
CA TYR A 157 -12.01 -1.63 16.96
C TYR A 157 -13.12 -1.73 15.90
N ASP A 158 -14.33 -2.10 16.32
CA ASP A 158 -15.47 -2.26 15.41
C ASP A 158 -15.95 -0.95 14.79
N GLU A 159 -15.64 0.19 15.38
CA GLU A 159 -15.94 1.52 14.82
C GLU A 159 -15.00 1.91 13.66
N HIS A 160 -13.82 1.28 13.59
CA HIS A 160 -12.80 1.57 12.59
C HIS A 160 -12.88 0.67 11.36
N ARG A 161 -13.76 -0.31 11.35
CA ARG A 161 -13.96 -1.24 10.22
C ARG A 161 -15.37 -1.19 9.67
N LEU A 162 -15.52 -1.52 8.42
CA LEU A 162 -16.85 -1.72 7.82
C LEU A 162 -17.52 -2.93 8.46
N SER A 163 -18.82 -2.83 8.69
CA SER A 163 -19.63 -4.02 8.98
C SER A 163 -19.60 -4.98 7.78
N PRO A 164 -19.87 -6.28 7.95
CA PRO A 164 -19.87 -7.24 6.84
C PRO A 164 -20.75 -6.80 5.66
N LYS A 165 -21.92 -6.21 5.95
CA LYS A 165 -22.83 -5.69 4.91
C LYS A 165 -22.21 -4.50 4.16
N GLN A 166 -21.60 -3.55 4.87
CA GLN A 166 -20.92 -2.41 4.25
C GLN A 166 -19.69 -2.85 3.44
N ALA A 167 -18.92 -3.81 3.95
CA ALA A 167 -17.76 -4.36 3.26
C ALA A 167 -18.18 -5.06 1.95
N ALA A 168 -19.25 -5.85 1.97
CA ALA A 168 -19.80 -6.49 0.78
C ALA A 168 -20.30 -5.45 -0.24
N GLN A 169 -21.02 -4.43 0.21
CA GLN A 169 -21.48 -3.35 -0.67
C GLN A 169 -20.33 -2.56 -1.28
N ALA A 170 -19.31 -2.23 -0.49
CA ALA A 170 -18.12 -1.54 -0.98
C ALA A 170 -17.37 -2.39 -2.00
N LYS A 171 -17.28 -3.71 -1.78
CA LYS A 171 -16.66 -4.62 -2.76
C LYS A 171 -17.45 -4.67 -4.05
N MET A 172 -18.78 -4.79 -3.98
CA MET A 172 -19.62 -4.75 -5.18
C MET A 172 -19.48 -3.45 -5.96
N ASN A 173 -19.43 -2.31 -5.29
CA ASN A 173 -19.25 -1.01 -5.94
C ASN A 173 -17.87 -0.94 -6.64
N LEU A 174 -16.82 -1.43 -6.01
CA LEU A 174 -15.47 -1.50 -6.62
C LEU A 174 -15.46 -2.42 -7.84
N ASP A 175 -16.10 -3.58 -7.77
CA ASP A 175 -16.20 -4.50 -8.90
C ASP A 175 -17.01 -3.92 -10.06
N LEU A 176 -18.06 -3.14 -9.77
CA LEU A 176 -18.82 -2.39 -10.77
C LEU A 176 -17.97 -1.32 -11.46
N ILE A 177 -17.17 -0.57 -10.71
CA ILE A 177 -16.26 0.43 -11.27
C ILE A 177 -15.20 -0.25 -12.15
N GLU A 178 -14.61 -1.36 -11.69
CA GLU A 178 -13.53 -2.06 -12.39
C GLU A 178 -14.00 -2.79 -13.64
N LYS A 179 -15.17 -3.43 -13.60
CA LYS A 179 -15.70 -4.32 -14.66
C LYS A 179 -16.81 -3.70 -15.51
N GLY A 180 -17.37 -2.57 -15.07
CA GLY A 180 -18.45 -1.91 -15.79
C GLY A 180 -19.65 -2.82 -16.01
N ASP A 181 -20.21 -2.79 -17.22
CA ASP A 181 -21.41 -3.57 -17.61
C ASP A 181 -21.16 -5.07 -17.56
N ASP A 182 -19.92 -5.54 -17.69
CA ASP A 182 -19.55 -6.96 -17.62
C ASP A 182 -19.70 -7.52 -16.20
N PHE A 183 -19.88 -6.67 -15.17
CA PHE A 183 -20.04 -7.11 -13.79
C PHE A 183 -21.30 -7.96 -13.59
N VAL A 184 -22.40 -7.63 -14.27
CA VAL A 184 -23.67 -8.38 -14.16
C VAL A 184 -23.53 -9.79 -14.71
N ASP A 185 -22.82 -9.95 -15.82
CA ASP A 185 -22.60 -11.26 -16.43
C ASP A 185 -21.60 -12.09 -15.62
N TYR A 186 -20.52 -11.47 -15.13
CA TYR A 186 -19.60 -12.08 -14.17
C TYR A 186 -20.32 -12.56 -12.88
N ALA A 187 -21.22 -11.75 -12.32
CA ALA A 187 -21.98 -12.14 -11.15
C ALA A 187 -22.93 -13.32 -11.40
N LYS A 188 -23.53 -13.40 -12.58
CA LYS A 188 -24.37 -14.55 -12.98
C LYS A 188 -23.55 -15.83 -13.11
N ASP A 189 -22.32 -15.75 -13.66
CA ASP A 189 -21.43 -16.90 -13.83
C ASP A 189 -20.96 -17.50 -12.50
N ILE A 190 -20.84 -16.66 -11.45
CA ILE A 190 -20.47 -17.14 -10.11
C ILE A 190 -21.67 -17.79 -9.38
N LEU A 191 -22.91 -17.37 -9.70
CA LEU A 191 -24.11 -17.84 -9.02
C LEU A 191 -24.73 -19.11 -9.65
N ASN A 192 -24.23 -19.53 -10.81
CA ASN A 192 -24.59 -20.77 -11.51
C ASN A 192 -23.53 -21.84 -11.31
#